data_b417127518f02c5be71d7a4d67116d4d
#
_entry.id   b417127518f02c5be71d7a4d67116d4d
#
_cell.length_a   1.000
_cell.length_b   1.000
_cell.length_c   1.000
_cell.angle_alpha   90.00
_cell.angle_beta   90.00
_cell.angle_gamma   90.00
#
_symmetry.space_group_name_H-M   'P 1'
#
loop_
_entity.id
_entity.type
_entity.pdbx_description
1 polymer ?
#
loop_
_entity_poly.entity_id
_entity_poly.type
_entity_poly.pdbx_seq_one_letter_code
_entity_poly.pdbx_strand_id
1 'polypeptide(L)'
;DLRYTEDICAQVNHHIVDQSFDLILSIGQVVPHEVTGMSNYTKNILVGLGGRRIINESHMLGAVCNLETIMGNTDTPVRAVFDYIEEHFLKQAPLMYILTVTSQAKEDRLVHGIFTGASRQVFEHAAALARECNITYLPKAVEKVVAYLEPEEFSSFWVGNKAVYRTRMIIRDGGELLVIAPGLKDFGENPEVDRLIRRYGYKGTERTMELVREGEFADMTMVPAHMIHSSSEGRFKITYAVDPGKLSPQEVQAAGYGYMDVSEALKRYPVACMEDGMQR
;
A
#
# COMPACT_ATOMS: atom_id res chain seq x y z
N ASP A 1 20.17 12.34 -2.39
CA ASP A 1 20.43 11.43 -3.52
C ASP A 1 19.11 11.13 -4.21
N LEU A 2 18.88 11.74 -5.39
CA LEU A 2 17.76 11.40 -6.25
C LEU A 2 18.04 10.03 -6.88
N ARG A 3 17.48 8.99 -6.29
CA ARG A 3 17.64 7.60 -6.78
C ARG A 3 16.75 7.30 -7.98
N TYR A 4 15.79 8.17 -8.26
CA TYR A 4 14.85 8.07 -9.37
C TYR A 4 14.76 9.45 -10.04
N THR A 5 15.09 9.53 -11.33
CA THR A 5 15.22 10.77 -12.10
C THR A 5 14.36 10.79 -13.35
N GLU A 6 13.43 9.86 -13.50
CA GLU A 6 12.51 9.82 -14.64
C GLU A 6 11.48 10.96 -14.58
N ASP A 7 11.12 11.49 -15.74
CA ASP A 7 10.06 12.47 -15.85
C ASP A 7 8.70 11.84 -15.54
N ILE A 8 7.92 12.48 -14.70
CA ILE A 8 6.57 12.03 -14.36
C ILE A 8 5.59 12.56 -15.40
N CYS A 9 5.01 11.66 -16.19
CA CYS A 9 4.03 12.00 -17.19
C CYS A 9 2.61 11.98 -16.61
N ALA A 10 2.00 13.14 -16.45
CA ALA A 10 0.61 13.27 -16.00
C ALA A 10 -0.36 12.79 -17.08
N GLN A 11 -1.03 11.69 -16.80
CA GLN A 11 -2.08 11.13 -17.68
C GLN A 11 -3.35 10.98 -16.86
N VAL A 12 -4.43 11.60 -17.30
CA VAL A 12 -5.76 11.48 -16.68
C VAL A 12 -6.81 11.12 -17.71
N ASN A 13 -7.91 10.53 -17.26
CA ASN A 13 -9.06 10.27 -18.12
C ASN A 13 -9.58 11.60 -18.70
N HIS A 14 -9.88 11.62 -20.00
CA HIS A 14 -10.31 12.82 -20.71
C HIS A 14 -11.55 13.49 -20.10
N HIS A 15 -12.44 12.74 -19.47
CA HIS A 15 -13.61 13.30 -18.79
C HIS A 15 -13.26 14.27 -17.65
N ILE A 16 -12.04 14.20 -17.09
CA ILE A 16 -11.62 15.15 -16.04
C ILE A 16 -11.41 16.56 -16.60
N VAL A 17 -11.00 16.65 -17.87
CA VAL A 17 -10.72 17.92 -18.54
C VAL A 17 -11.84 18.32 -19.54
N ASP A 18 -12.88 17.51 -19.65
CA ASP A 18 -14.03 17.78 -20.50
C ASP A 18 -14.90 18.88 -19.87
N GLN A 19 -14.99 20.01 -20.56
CA GLN A 19 -15.73 21.19 -20.08
C GLN A 19 -17.26 21.05 -20.24
N SER A 20 -17.77 19.91 -20.71
CA SER A 20 -19.20 19.62 -20.73
C SER A 20 -19.77 19.25 -19.35
N PHE A 21 -18.94 18.95 -18.39
CA PHE A 21 -19.35 18.68 -17.01
C PHE A 21 -19.34 19.96 -16.17
N ASP A 22 -20.45 20.25 -15.49
CA ASP A 22 -20.54 21.35 -14.52
C ASP A 22 -19.96 20.99 -13.16
N LEU A 23 -19.86 19.68 -12.84
CA LEU A 23 -19.37 19.18 -11.58
C LEU A 23 -18.86 17.74 -11.73
N ILE A 24 -17.68 17.48 -11.17
CA ILE A 24 -17.08 16.15 -11.05
C ILE A 24 -16.89 15.86 -9.55
N LEU A 25 -17.61 14.87 -9.02
CA LEU A 25 -17.52 14.45 -7.63
C LEU A 25 -16.55 13.28 -7.46
N SER A 26 -15.52 13.47 -6.63
CA SER A 26 -14.64 12.40 -6.18
C SER A 26 -14.99 12.01 -4.75
N ILE A 27 -15.56 10.81 -4.59
CA ILE A 27 -16.02 10.31 -3.28
C ILE A 27 -15.10 9.18 -2.82
N GLY A 28 -14.68 9.21 -1.55
CA GLY A 28 -13.93 8.08 -1.00
C GLY A 28 -13.34 8.34 0.39
N GLN A 29 -12.77 7.26 0.94
CA GLN A 29 -12.23 7.24 2.29
C GLN A 29 -10.78 7.75 2.34
N VAL A 30 -10.46 8.55 3.36
CA VAL A 30 -9.08 8.94 3.70
C VAL A 30 -8.55 8.00 4.77
N VAL A 31 -7.48 7.27 4.43
CA VAL A 31 -6.77 6.34 5.32
C VAL A 31 -5.27 6.40 5.02
N PRO A 32 -4.39 5.97 5.95
CA PRO A 32 -2.97 5.83 5.67
C PRO A 32 -2.68 4.99 4.44
N HIS A 33 -1.73 5.44 3.61
CA HIS A 33 -1.41 4.83 2.32
C HIS A 33 0.10 4.80 2.07
N GLU A 34 0.61 3.67 1.61
CA GLU A 34 2.03 3.38 1.43
C GLU A 34 2.74 4.22 0.37
N VAL A 35 2.01 4.71 -0.64
CA VAL A 35 2.58 5.49 -1.76
C VAL A 35 2.41 6.99 -1.57
N THR A 36 1.21 7.43 -1.19
CA THR A 36 0.83 8.85 -1.17
C THR A 36 0.72 9.42 0.23
N GLY A 37 1.06 8.63 1.25
CA GLY A 37 0.94 8.97 2.66
C GLY A 37 -0.47 8.81 3.21
N MET A 38 -1.42 9.54 2.64
CA MET A 38 -2.86 9.38 2.88
C MET A 38 -3.57 9.14 1.54
N SER A 39 -4.59 8.30 1.55
CA SER A 39 -5.39 7.98 0.36
C SER A 39 -6.32 9.13 -0.05
N ASN A 40 -6.99 8.96 -1.18
CA ASN A 40 -8.00 9.89 -1.71
C ASN A 40 -7.45 11.27 -2.13
N TYR A 41 -8.31 12.28 -2.28
CA TYR A 41 -8.02 13.61 -2.79
C TYR A 41 -7.39 13.51 -4.19
N THR A 42 -6.33 14.26 -4.51
CA THR A 42 -5.65 14.25 -5.82
C THR A 42 -5.24 12.86 -6.30
N LYS A 43 -5.00 11.90 -5.38
CA LYS A 43 -4.72 10.50 -5.73
C LYS A 43 -5.88 9.83 -6.48
N ASN A 44 -7.13 10.10 -6.12
CA ASN A 44 -8.28 9.49 -6.81
C ASN A 44 -8.37 9.94 -8.27
N ILE A 45 -7.95 11.15 -8.55
CA ILE A 45 -7.92 11.69 -9.92
C ILE A 45 -6.72 11.15 -10.69
N LEU A 46 -5.50 11.22 -10.11
CA LEU A 46 -4.26 10.96 -10.82
C LEU A 46 -3.82 9.48 -10.80
N VAL A 47 -4.36 8.67 -9.88
CA VAL A 47 -4.16 7.21 -9.86
C VAL A 47 -5.45 6.51 -10.23
N GLY A 48 -6.57 6.87 -9.59
CA GLY A 48 -7.86 6.21 -9.81
C GLY A 48 -8.39 6.39 -11.24
N LEU A 49 -8.16 7.55 -11.84
CA LEU A 49 -8.52 7.89 -13.22
C LEU A 49 -7.28 8.20 -14.07
N GLY A 50 -6.11 7.86 -13.58
CA GLY A 50 -4.83 8.05 -14.25
C GLY A 50 -4.53 6.99 -15.29
N GLY A 51 -3.63 7.34 -16.22
CA GLY A 51 -3.07 6.40 -17.18
C GLY A 51 -1.92 5.58 -16.55
N ARG A 52 -1.45 4.57 -17.30
CA ARG A 52 -0.41 3.63 -16.84
C ARG A 52 0.87 4.33 -16.37
N ARG A 53 1.29 5.40 -17.06
CA ARG A 53 2.54 6.08 -16.74
C ARG A 53 2.48 6.76 -15.39
N ILE A 54 1.49 7.60 -15.13
CA ILE A 54 1.38 8.31 -13.84
C ILE A 54 1.26 7.32 -12.67
N ILE A 55 0.57 6.18 -12.86
CA ILE A 55 0.46 5.13 -11.85
C ILE A 55 1.84 4.52 -11.57
N ASN A 56 2.54 4.07 -12.60
CA ASN A 56 3.86 3.46 -12.47
C ASN A 56 4.88 4.41 -11.83
N GLU A 57 5.00 5.62 -12.37
CA GLU A 57 6.00 6.60 -11.96
C GLU A 57 5.75 7.10 -10.52
N SER A 58 4.49 7.35 -10.15
CA SER A 58 4.15 7.75 -8.78
C SER A 58 4.38 6.66 -7.74
N HIS A 59 4.10 5.39 -8.08
CA HIS A 59 4.38 4.27 -7.19
C HIS A 59 5.88 4.08 -6.99
N MET A 60 6.66 4.21 -8.07
CA MET A 60 8.11 4.11 -7.98
C MET A 60 8.71 5.27 -7.16
N LEU A 61 8.24 6.50 -7.38
CA LEU A 61 8.62 7.64 -6.54
C LEU A 61 8.33 7.37 -5.06
N GLY A 62 7.13 6.89 -4.73
CA GLY A 62 6.77 6.54 -3.37
C GLY A 62 7.69 5.49 -2.76
N ALA A 63 8.04 4.46 -3.53
CA ALA A 63 8.89 3.37 -3.06
C ALA A 63 10.33 3.83 -2.71
N VAL A 64 10.93 4.68 -3.54
CA VAL A 64 12.31 5.15 -3.31
C VAL A 64 12.40 6.21 -2.19
N CYS A 65 11.28 6.80 -1.79
CA CYS A 65 11.23 7.82 -0.73
C CYS A 65 11.11 7.27 0.69
N ASN A 66 11.18 5.98 0.89
CA ASN A 66 11.02 5.29 2.17
C ASN A 66 9.59 5.34 2.74
N LEU A 67 8.93 4.19 2.76
CA LEU A 67 7.55 4.02 3.24
C LEU A 67 7.33 4.56 4.66
N GLU A 68 8.31 4.44 5.54
CA GLU A 68 8.22 4.88 6.95
C GLU A 68 8.11 6.40 7.09
N THR A 69 8.60 7.17 6.11
CA THR A 69 8.46 8.62 6.07
C THR A 69 7.21 9.08 5.32
N ILE A 70 6.62 8.19 4.53
CA ILE A 70 5.45 8.47 3.69
C ILE A 70 4.15 8.17 4.42
N MET A 71 4.00 6.95 4.91
CA MET A 71 2.72 6.43 5.39
C MET A 71 2.14 7.27 6.54
N GLY A 72 0.90 7.73 6.37
CA GLY A 72 0.22 8.57 7.37
C GLY A 72 0.51 10.08 7.26
N ASN A 73 1.45 10.50 6.40
CA ASN A 73 1.77 11.90 6.19
C ASN A 73 0.97 12.51 5.03
N THR A 74 0.72 13.82 5.10
CA THR A 74 0.07 14.59 4.03
C THR A 74 1.08 15.26 3.11
N ASP A 75 2.27 15.57 3.62
CA ASP A 75 3.35 16.21 2.88
C ASP A 75 4.37 15.15 2.45
N THR A 76 4.12 14.54 1.30
CA THR A 76 4.98 13.53 0.71
C THR A 76 5.40 13.94 -0.69
N PRO A 77 6.57 13.47 -1.19
CA PRO A 77 6.99 13.78 -2.56
C PRO A 77 5.96 13.44 -3.62
N VAL A 78 5.28 12.29 -3.48
CA VAL A 78 4.21 11.89 -4.40
C VAL A 78 3.02 12.83 -4.32
N ARG A 79 2.62 13.23 -3.11
CA ARG A 79 1.53 14.19 -2.93
C ARG A 79 1.87 15.56 -3.52
N ALA A 80 3.10 16.03 -3.34
CA ALA A 80 3.56 17.29 -3.92
C ALA A 80 3.46 17.28 -5.46
N VAL A 81 3.82 16.16 -6.11
CA VAL A 81 3.64 16.01 -7.56
C VAL A 81 2.17 16.06 -7.94
N PHE A 82 1.30 15.36 -7.21
CA PHE A 82 -0.14 15.33 -7.52
C PHE A 82 -0.81 16.69 -7.34
N ASP A 83 -0.47 17.39 -6.28
CA ASP A 83 -1.00 18.73 -6.00
C ASP A 83 -0.50 19.73 -7.06
N TYR A 84 0.76 19.64 -7.47
CA TYR A 84 1.31 20.42 -8.56
C TYR A 84 0.53 20.18 -9.89
N ILE A 85 0.23 18.93 -10.20
CA ILE A 85 -0.55 18.60 -11.41
C ILE A 85 -1.96 19.18 -11.33
N GLU A 86 -2.65 19.05 -10.19
CA GLU A 86 -3.98 19.61 -10.00
C GLU A 86 -3.97 21.13 -10.14
N GLU A 87 -3.04 21.81 -9.48
CA GLU A 87 -2.93 23.27 -9.49
C GLU A 87 -2.60 23.87 -10.86
N HIS A 88 -1.78 23.19 -11.67
CA HIS A 88 -1.27 23.75 -12.92
C HIS A 88 -2.01 23.24 -14.14
N PHE A 89 -2.52 22.02 -14.13
CA PHE A 89 -3.11 21.39 -15.32
C PHE A 89 -4.59 21.05 -15.17
N LEU A 90 -5.12 20.94 -13.95
CA LEU A 90 -6.53 20.61 -13.69
C LEU A 90 -7.31 21.74 -13.04
N LYS A 91 -6.74 22.94 -12.96
CA LYS A 91 -7.37 24.12 -12.32
C LYS A 91 -8.75 24.47 -12.87
N GLN A 92 -9.02 24.14 -14.15
CA GLN A 92 -10.30 24.41 -14.81
C GLN A 92 -11.31 23.26 -14.62
N ALA A 93 -10.88 22.11 -14.13
CA ALA A 93 -11.77 20.97 -13.91
C ALA A 93 -12.69 21.27 -12.71
N PRO A 94 -14.02 21.07 -12.85
CA PRO A 94 -14.98 21.37 -11.79
C PRO A 94 -14.98 20.28 -10.70
N LEU A 95 -13.80 20.02 -10.11
CA LEU A 95 -13.58 18.97 -9.14
C LEU A 95 -14.09 19.37 -7.75
N MET A 96 -14.82 18.46 -7.12
CA MET A 96 -15.21 18.54 -5.72
C MET A 96 -14.99 17.18 -5.05
N TYR A 97 -14.38 17.19 -3.89
CA TYR A 97 -14.10 16.01 -3.11
C TYR A 97 -15.13 15.83 -1.98
N ILE A 98 -15.57 14.60 -1.78
CA ILE A 98 -16.34 14.16 -0.62
C ILE A 98 -15.47 13.10 0.09
N LEU A 99 -14.77 13.54 1.12
CA LEU A 99 -13.79 12.74 1.85
C LEU A 99 -14.42 12.18 3.12
N THR A 100 -14.46 10.87 3.25
CA THR A 100 -14.98 10.21 4.43
C THR A 100 -13.86 9.68 5.31
N VAL A 101 -14.04 9.74 6.62
CA VAL A 101 -13.19 9.05 7.59
C VAL A 101 -14.04 8.01 8.29
N THR A 102 -13.65 6.76 8.13
CA THR A 102 -14.38 5.62 8.71
C THR A 102 -13.42 4.68 9.43
N SER A 103 -13.94 3.90 10.36
CA SER A 103 -13.26 2.73 10.94
C SER A 103 -14.18 1.52 10.98
N GLN A 104 -13.59 0.33 11.09
CA GLN A 104 -14.34 -0.89 11.30
C GLN A 104 -14.53 -1.12 12.80
N ALA A 105 -15.76 -1.37 13.23
CA ALA A 105 -16.09 -1.74 14.60
C ALA A 105 -16.93 -3.03 14.57
N LYS A 106 -16.28 -4.16 14.77
CA LYS A 106 -16.88 -5.51 14.60
C LYS A 106 -17.49 -5.66 13.21
N GLU A 107 -18.81 -5.82 13.13
CA GLU A 107 -19.55 -5.96 11.87
C GLU A 107 -19.97 -4.61 11.28
N ASP A 108 -19.91 -3.53 12.07
CA ASP A 108 -20.36 -2.20 11.66
C ASP A 108 -19.20 -1.34 11.17
N ARG A 109 -19.49 -0.49 10.18
CA ARG A 109 -18.61 0.57 9.75
C ARG A 109 -19.04 1.90 10.36
N LEU A 110 -18.18 2.48 11.19
CA LEU A 110 -18.41 3.78 11.81
C LEU A 110 -17.92 4.91 10.91
N VAL A 111 -18.75 5.90 10.68
CA VAL A 111 -18.38 7.16 10.00
C VAL A 111 -18.02 8.20 11.06
N HIS A 112 -16.76 8.62 11.12
CA HIS A 112 -16.26 9.62 12.06
C HIS A 112 -16.39 11.04 11.53
N GLY A 113 -16.31 11.21 10.20
CA GLY A 113 -16.45 12.52 9.58
C GLY A 113 -16.63 12.45 8.07
N ILE A 114 -17.24 13.52 7.53
CA ILE A 114 -17.40 13.79 6.10
C ILE A 114 -16.92 15.21 5.84
N PHE A 115 -15.98 15.37 4.92
CA PHE A 115 -15.38 16.65 4.57
C PHE A 115 -15.61 16.89 3.07
N THR A 116 -16.13 18.07 2.72
CA THR A 116 -16.49 18.39 1.34
C THR A 116 -15.85 19.70 0.90
N GLY A 117 -15.36 19.71 -0.33
CA GLY A 117 -14.76 20.90 -0.95
C GLY A 117 -13.67 20.54 -1.95
N ALA A 118 -13.10 21.55 -2.59
CA ALA A 118 -12.05 21.40 -3.61
C ALA A 118 -10.64 21.69 -3.08
N SER A 119 -10.49 22.31 -1.91
CA SER A 119 -9.21 22.79 -1.41
C SER A 119 -8.39 21.71 -0.68
N ARG A 120 -7.07 21.84 -0.71
CA ARG A 120 -6.12 21.05 0.08
C ARG A 120 -6.49 21.02 1.57
N GLN A 121 -6.97 22.11 2.12
CA GLN A 121 -7.35 22.22 3.54
C GLN A 121 -8.44 21.20 3.92
N VAL A 122 -9.38 20.92 3.02
CA VAL A 122 -10.42 19.89 3.24
C VAL A 122 -9.80 18.53 3.42
N PHE A 123 -8.82 18.20 2.59
CA PHE A 123 -8.05 16.96 2.70
C PHE A 123 -7.23 16.90 4.00
N GLU A 124 -6.60 17.99 4.41
CA GLU A 124 -5.79 18.04 5.63
C GLU A 124 -6.64 17.80 6.88
N HIS A 125 -7.84 18.38 6.96
CA HIS A 125 -8.78 18.11 8.04
C HIS A 125 -9.23 16.64 8.08
N ALA A 126 -9.57 16.07 6.92
CA ALA A 126 -9.91 14.65 6.82
C ALA A 126 -8.74 13.76 7.23
N ALA A 127 -7.52 14.09 6.80
CA ALA A 127 -6.32 13.35 7.12
C ALA A 127 -5.95 13.42 8.61
N ALA A 128 -6.16 14.57 9.25
CA ALA A 128 -5.96 14.72 10.69
C ALA A 128 -6.88 13.77 11.48
N LEU A 129 -8.17 13.78 11.17
CA LEU A 129 -9.13 12.87 11.79
C LEU A 129 -8.83 11.40 11.45
N ALA A 130 -8.41 11.11 10.21
CA ALA A 130 -8.05 9.76 9.79
C ALA A 130 -6.84 9.21 10.56
N ARG A 131 -5.86 10.04 10.90
CA ARG A 131 -4.75 9.64 11.77
C ARG A 131 -5.21 9.23 13.16
N GLU A 132 -6.14 9.97 13.75
CA GLU A 132 -6.69 9.66 15.07
C GLU A 132 -7.50 8.35 15.07
N CYS A 133 -8.28 8.10 14.00
CA CYS A 133 -9.17 6.95 13.92
C CYS A 133 -8.52 5.67 13.38
N ASN A 134 -7.46 5.79 12.56
CA ASN A 134 -6.91 4.66 11.78
C ASN A 134 -5.43 4.37 12.05
N ILE A 135 -4.77 5.10 12.96
CA ILE A 135 -3.39 4.80 13.35
C ILE A 135 -3.34 4.49 14.85
N THR A 136 -2.86 3.33 15.19
CA THR A 136 -2.60 2.94 16.58
C THR A 136 -1.14 3.20 16.93
N TYR A 137 -0.91 4.06 17.90
CA TYR A 137 0.43 4.36 18.40
C TYR A 137 0.78 3.46 19.58
N LEU A 138 1.90 2.73 19.48
CA LEU A 138 2.41 1.90 20.56
C LEU A 138 3.53 2.63 21.30
N PRO A 139 3.63 2.46 22.63
CA PRO A 139 4.66 3.12 23.44
C PRO A 139 6.09 2.62 23.17
N LYS A 140 6.23 1.43 22.58
CA LYS A 140 7.49 0.84 22.14
C LYS A 140 7.28 -0.15 21.01
N ALA A 141 8.31 -0.36 20.22
CA ALA A 141 8.33 -1.39 19.19
C ALA A 141 8.18 -2.79 19.83
N VAL A 142 7.53 -3.68 19.07
CA VAL A 142 7.25 -5.06 19.52
C VAL A 142 8.23 -6.05 18.89
N GLU A 143 8.40 -7.17 19.56
CA GLU A 143 9.30 -8.24 19.12
C GLU A 143 8.69 -9.09 18.01
N LYS A 144 7.37 -9.28 18.07
CA LYS A 144 6.63 -10.10 17.13
C LYS A 144 5.27 -9.51 16.83
N VAL A 145 4.91 -9.55 15.56
CA VAL A 145 3.56 -9.26 15.06
C VAL A 145 3.00 -10.51 14.38
N VAL A 146 1.75 -10.83 14.66
CA VAL A 146 0.97 -11.83 13.95
C VAL A 146 -0.18 -11.11 13.25
N ALA A 147 -0.22 -11.20 11.94
CA ALA A 147 -1.28 -10.64 11.11
C ALA A 147 -2.08 -11.78 10.46
N TYR A 148 -3.40 -11.69 10.53
CA TYR A 148 -4.29 -12.62 9.82
C TYR A 148 -4.90 -11.91 8.60
N LEU A 149 -4.93 -12.59 7.48
CA LEU A 149 -5.52 -12.12 6.24
C LEU A 149 -6.76 -12.95 5.91
N GLU A 150 -7.90 -12.28 5.79
CA GLU A 150 -9.16 -12.93 5.42
C GLU A 150 -9.04 -13.59 4.04
N PRO A 151 -9.31 -14.90 3.89
CA PRO A 151 -9.08 -15.64 2.67
C PRO A 151 -9.93 -15.18 1.48
N GLU A 152 -11.06 -14.57 1.73
CA GLU A 152 -11.98 -14.05 0.71
C GLU A 152 -11.50 -12.72 0.13
N GLU A 153 -10.76 -11.92 0.92
CA GLU A 153 -10.24 -10.62 0.51
C GLU A 153 -8.81 -10.72 -0.07
N PHE A 154 -7.99 -11.64 0.47
CA PHE A 154 -6.56 -11.70 0.15
C PHE A 154 -6.21 -13.02 -0.56
N SER A 155 -6.14 -12.98 -1.89
CA SER A 155 -5.81 -14.13 -2.74
C SER A 155 -4.40 -14.11 -3.32
N SER A 156 -3.71 -12.97 -3.32
CA SER A 156 -2.34 -12.81 -3.84
C SER A 156 -1.43 -12.10 -2.85
N PHE A 157 -0.11 -12.31 -2.96
CA PHE A 157 0.89 -11.52 -2.21
C PHE A 157 0.82 -10.04 -2.58
N TRP A 158 0.40 -9.68 -3.78
CA TRP A 158 0.23 -8.30 -4.21
C TRP A 158 -0.66 -7.50 -3.25
N VAL A 159 -1.79 -8.03 -2.85
CA VAL A 159 -2.66 -7.41 -1.84
C VAL A 159 -2.30 -7.84 -0.42
N GLY A 160 -1.85 -9.07 -0.21
CA GLY A 160 -1.50 -9.61 1.11
C GLY A 160 -0.32 -8.91 1.78
N ASN A 161 0.61 -8.37 1.00
CA ASN A 161 1.74 -7.60 1.52
C ASN A 161 1.35 -6.28 2.18
N LYS A 162 0.07 -5.89 2.16
CA LYS A 162 -0.47 -4.85 3.04
C LYS A 162 -0.20 -5.16 4.52
N ALA A 163 -0.13 -6.44 4.89
CA ALA A 163 0.30 -6.85 6.23
C ALA A 163 1.71 -6.35 6.56
N VAL A 164 2.64 -6.42 5.59
CA VAL A 164 4.01 -5.90 5.75
C VAL A 164 4.00 -4.37 5.86
N TYR A 165 3.31 -3.69 4.94
CA TYR A 165 3.27 -2.22 4.91
C TYR A 165 2.74 -1.62 6.21
N ARG A 166 1.68 -2.20 6.74
CA ARG A 166 0.95 -1.65 7.89
C ARG A 166 1.59 -1.98 9.24
N THR A 167 2.42 -3.02 9.31
CA THR A 167 2.99 -3.47 10.59
C THR A 167 4.47 -3.16 10.76
N ARG A 168 5.20 -2.91 9.66
CA ARG A 168 6.67 -2.76 9.69
C ARG A 168 7.18 -1.68 10.65
N MET A 169 6.41 -0.62 10.87
CA MET A 169 6.82 0.49 11.75
C MET A 169 6.80 0.13 13.24
N ILE A 170 6.01 -0.87 13.63
CA ILE A 170 5.90 -1.28 15.04
C ILE A 170 6.83 -2.44 15.40
N ILE A 171 7.46 -3.08 14.42
CA ILE A 171 8.36 -4.22 14.65
C ILE A 171 9.78 -3.70 14.91
N ARG A 172 10.37 -4.12 16.03
CA ARG A 172 11.77 -3.78 16.34
C ARG A 172 12.76 -4.46 15.38
N ASP A 173 13.95 -3.94 15.29
CA ASP A 173 15.04 -4.61 14.58
C ASP A 173 15.35 -5.96 15.21
N GLY A 174 15.53 -6.96 14.37
CA GLY A 174 15.67 -8.37 14.78
C GLY A 174 14.35 -9.04 15.19
N GLY A 175 13.21 -8.35 15.03
CA GLY A 175 11.89 -8.90 15.33
C GLY A 175 11.33 -9.82 14.23
N GLU A 176 10.06 -10.17 14.34
CA GLU A 176 9.38 -11.10 13.43
C GLU A 176 7.96 -10.62 13.07
N LEU A 177 7.61 -10.75 11.80
CA LEU A 177 6.24 -10.70 11.30
C LEU A 177 5.82 -12.09 10.83
N LEU A 178 4.77 -12.65 11.43
CA LEU A 178 4.08 -13.84 10.94
C LEU A 178 2.77 -13.40 10.28
N VAL A 179 2.61 -13.69 8.99
CA VAL A 179 1.37 -13.44 8.26
C VAL A 179 0.65 -14.77 8.04
N ILE A 180 -0.51 -14.94 8.66
CA ILE A 180 -1.37 -16.11 8.47
C ILE A 180 -2.33 -15.80 7.33
N ALA A 181 -2.16 -16.48 6.20
CA ALA A 181 -2.78 -16.11 4.94
C ALA A 181 -3.33 -17.34 4.18
N PRO A 182 -4.44 -17.93 4.63
CA PRO A 182 -5.00 -19.16 4.07
C PRO A 182 -5.53 -19.01 2.63
N GLY A 183 -5.81 -17.77 2.20
CA GLY A 183 -6.36 -17.45 0.87
C GLY A 183 -5.31 -17.33 -0.23
N LEU A 184 -4.04 -17.11 0.09
CA LEU A 184 -3.00 -16.81 -0.90
C LEU A 184 -2.76 -18.01 -1.82
N LYS A 185 -2.71 -17.72 -3.12
CA LYS A 185 -2.45 -18.70 -4.18
C LYS A 185 -1.53 -18.17 -5.30
N ASP A 186 -1.38 -16.85 -5.43
CA ASP A 186 -0.61 -16.17 -6.46
C ASP A 186 0.29 -15.10 -5.83
N PHE A 187 1.37 -14.69 -6.54
CA PHE A 187 2.21 -13.57 -6.12
C PHE A 187 1.72 -12.23 -6.68
N GLY A 188 1.23 -12.21 -7.92
CA GLY A 188 0.75 -11.03 -8.63
C GLY A 188 -0.76 -11.04 -8.89
N GLU A 189 -1.29 -9.90 -9.30
CA GLU A 189 -2.70 -9.76 -9.70
C GLU A 189 -2.99 -10.27 -11.11
N ASN A 190 -1.95 -10.37 -11.93
CA ASN A 190 -2.03 -10.88 -13.28
C ASN A 190 -0.79 -11.75 -13.59
N PRO A 191 -0.83 -12.58 -14.66
CA PRO A 191 0.24 -13.53 -14.96
C PRO A 191 1.62 -12.89 -15.20
N GLU A 192 1.68 -11.67 -15.72
CA GLU A 192 2.95 -11.00 -15.98
C GLU A 192 3.61 -10.51 -14.70
N VAL A 193 2.84 -9.86 -13.83
CA VAL A 193 3.28 -9.43 -12.49
C VAL A 193 3.67 -10.63 -11.64
N ASP A 194 2.86 -11.70 -11.65
CA ASP A 194 3.15 -12.93 -10.92
C ASP A 194 4.49 -13.54 -11.36
N ARG A 195 4.73 -13.64 -12.68
CA ARG A 195 5.98 -14.15 -13.25
C ARG A 195 7.19 -13.32 -12.81
N LEU A 196 7.09 -11.98 -12.80
CA LEU A 196 8.19 -11.11 -12.41
C LEU A 196 8.52 -11.26 -10.92
N ILE A 197 7.50 -11.33 -10.06
CA ILE A 197 7.69 -11.50 -8.61
C ILE A 197 8.28 -12.88 -8.32
N ARG A 198 7.81 -13.95 -8.97
CA ARG A 198 8.39 -15.31 -8.84
C ARG A 198 9.86 -15.36 -9.27
N ARG A 199 10.21 -14.60 -10.33
CA ARG A 199 11.58 -14.58 -10.86
C ARG A 199 12.55 -13.85 -9.95
N TYR A 200 12.17 -12.68 -9.42
CA TYR A 200 13.08 -11.79 -8.70
C TYR A 200 12.92 -11.82 -7.19
N GLY A 201 11.70 -12.00 -6.69
CA GLY A 201 11.36 -12.05 -5.27
C GLY A 201 11.55 -10.72 -4.54
N TYR A 202 11.27 -10.73 -3.26
CA TYR A 202 11.32 -9.58 -2.35
C TYR A 202 12.70 -9.49 -1.69
N LYS A 203 13.68 -8.96 -2.40
CA LYS A 203 15.10 -8.95 -2.03
C LYS A 203 15.63 -7.61 -1.46
N GLY A 204 14.72 -6.69 -1.15
CA GLY A 204 15.05 -5.37 -0.65
C GLY A 204 15.28 -4.32 -1.74
N THR A 205 15.40 -3.07 -1.29
CA THR A 205 15.49 -1.90 -2.16
C THR A 205 16.74 -1.94 -3.04
N GLU A 206 17.91 -2.25 -2.48
CA GLU A 206 19.17 -2.23 -3.23
C GLU A 206 19.13 -3.15 -4.44
N ARG A 207 18.79 -4.45 -4.21
CA ARG A 207 18.72 -5.43 -5.31
C ARG A 207 17.61 -5.10 -6.30
N THR A 208 16.47 -4.62 -5.84
CA THR A 208 15.37 -4.22 -6.72
C THR A 208 15.78 -3.05 -7.62
N MET A 209 16.49 -2.04 -7.08
CA MET A 209 16.99 -0.92 -7.87
C MET A 209 18.07 -1.29 -8.87
N GLU A 210 18.89 -2.30 -8.59
CA GLU A 210 19.81 -2.88 -9.58
C GLU A 210 19.04 -3.44 -10.76
N LEU A 211 18.03 -4.27 -10.53
CA LEU A 211 17.17 -4.85 -11.55
C LEU A 211 16.45 -3.79 -12.39
N VAL A 212 16.01 -2.70 -11.76
CA VAL A 212 15.43 -1.54 -12.47
C VAL A 212 16.45 -0.94 -13.44
N ARG A 213 17.71 -0.73 -13.00
CA ARG A 213 18.77 -0.18 -13.86
C ARG A 213 19.18 -1.15 -14.99
N GLU A 214 19.04 -2.45 -14.76
CA GLU A 214 19.24 -3.51 -15.75
C GLU A 214 18.08 -3.58 -16.78
N GLY A 215 16.99 -2.83 -16.56
CA GLY A 215 15.83 -2.80 -17.48
C GLY A 215 14.87 -3.98 -17.34
N GLU A 216 14.95 -4.73 -16.25
CA GLU A 216 14.22 -6.01 -16.10
C GLU A 216 12.69 -5.86 -15.96
N PHE A 217 12.20 -4.66 -15.61
CA PHE A 217 10.78 -4.39 -15.44
C PHE A 217 10.16 -3.60 -16.60
N ALA A 218 10.96 -3.18 -17.58
CA ALA A 218 10.52 -2.32 -18.67
C ALA A 218 9.71 -1.11 -18.16
N ASP A 219 8.47 -0.93 -18.64
CA ASP A 219 7.57 0.15 -18.23
C ASP A 219 6.65 -0.21 -17.05
N MET A 220 6.90 -1.33 -16.37
CA MET A 220 6.11 -1.83 -15.25
C MET A 220 6.71 -1.46 -13.88
N THR A 221 7.08 -0.18 -13.69
CA THR A 221 7.80 0.24 -12.48
C THR A 221 6.99 0.16 -11.19
N MET A 222 5.70 -0.10 -11.26
CA MET A 222 4.91 -0.41 -10.07
C MET A 222 5.26 -1.79 -9.48
N VAL A 223 5.81 -2.73 -10.28
CA VAL A 223 6.25 -4.04 -9.77
C VAL A 223 7.45 -3.90 -8.84
N PRO A 224 8.57 -3.28 -9.24
CA PRO A 224 9.67 -3.03 -8.31
C PRO A 224 9.27 -2.14 -7.12
N ALA A 225 8.36 -1.18 -7.29
CA ALA A 225 7.83 -0.41 -6.18
C ALA A 225 7.14 -1.30 -5.14
N HIS A 226 6.28 -2.22 -5.58
CA HIS A 226 5.66 -3.22 -4.72
C HIS A 226 6.71 -4.13 -4.04
N MET A 227 7.74 -4.58 -4.77
CA MET A 227 8.78 -5.42 -4.21
C MET A 227 9.59 -4.71 -3.11
N ILE A 228 9.87 -3.42 -3.28
CA ILE A 228 10.51 -2.57 -2.26
C ILE A 228 9.63 -2.46 -1.02
N HIS A 229 8.38 -2.06 -1.18
CA HIS A 229 7.45 -1.91 -0.06
C HIS A 229 7.24 -3.20 0.73
N SER A 230 7.29 -4.34 0.05
CA SER A 230 7.07 -5.67 0.62
C SER A 230 8.29 -6.26 1.32
N SER A 231 9.43 -5.58 1.30
CA SER A 231 10.65 -6.00 1.96
C SER A 231 10.72 -5.49 3.41
N SER A 232 11.37 -6.24 4.29
CA SER A 232 11.74 -5.78 5.63
C SER A 232 13.01 -4.94 5.66
N GLU A 233 13.70 -4.77 4.53
CA GLU A 233 15.04 -4.16 4.44
C GLU A 233 16.06 -4.80 5.39
N GLY A 234 15.91 -6.09 5.68
CA GLY A 234 16.76 -6.82 6.61
C GLY A 234 16.52 -6.52 8.10
N ARG A 235 15.56 -5.65 8.44
CA ARG A 235 15.30 -5.23 9.81
C ARG A 235 14.66 -6.33 10.66
N PHE A 236 13.75 -7.10 10.08
CA PHE A 236 13.01 -8.16 10.76
C PHE A 236 12.71 -9.31 9.81
N LYS A 237 12.42 -10.48 10.37
CA LYS A 237 12.03 -11.66 9.60
C LYS A 237 10.55 -11.60 9.23
N ILE A 238 10.24 -11.93 7.97
CA ILE A 238 8.86 -12.10 7.50
C ILE A 238 8.63 -13.58 7.21
N THR A 239 7.60 -14.16 7.81
CA THR A 239 7.17 -15.54 7.59
C THR A 239 5.71 -15.54 7.14
N TYR A 240 5.42 -16.22 6.05
CA TYR A 240 4.05 -16.45 5.59
C TYR A 240 3.60 -17.87 5.94
N ALA A 241 2.46 -17.96 6.59
CA ALA A 241 1.75 -19.21 6.83
C ALA A 241 0.66 -19.36 5.77
N VAL A 242 0.90 -20.21 4.79
CA VAL A 242 0.02 -20.44 3.63
C VAL A 242 -0.37 -21.91 3.50
N ASP A 243 -1.40 -22.15 2.71
CA ASP A 243 -1.86 -23.50 2.34
C ASP A 243 -0.86 -24.16 1.38
N PRO A 244 -0.18 -25.27 1.76
CA PRO A 244 0.78 -25.94 0.88
C PRO A 244 0.17 -26.53 -0.37
N GLY A 245 -1.16 -26.71 -0.42
CA GLY A 245 -1.90 -27.12 -1.62
C GLY A 245 -2.07 -25.99 -2.65
N LYS A 246 -1.84 -24.72 -2.24
CA LYS A 246 -1.94 -23.54 -3.10
C LYS A 246 -0.56 -22.98 -3.47
N LEU A 247 0.34 -22.88 -2.50
CA LEU A 247 1.71 -22.36 -2.65
C LEU A 247 2.67 -23.25 -1.89
N SER A 248 3.64 -23.81 -2.59
CA SER A 248 4.64 -24.69 -2.00
C SER A 248 5.61 -23.91 -1.09
N PRO A 249 6.23 -24.60 -0.10
CA PRO A 249 7.30 -24.01 0.71
C PRO A 249 8.44 -23.42 -0.13
N GLN A 250 8.78 -24.08 -1.22
CA GLN A 250 9.86 -23.67 -2.12
C GLN A 250 9.55 -22.34 -2.82
N GLU A 251 8.31 -22.15 -3.29
CA GLU A 251 7.88 -20.91 -3.94
C GLU A 251 7.96 -19.73 -2.98
N VAL A 252 7.45 -19.88 -1.76
CA VAL A 252 7.47 -18.83 -0.74
C VAL A 252 8.89 -18.45 -0.33
N GLN A 253 9.76 -19.47 -0.15
CA GLN A 253 11.16 -19.26 0.21
C GLN A 253 11.97 -18.64 -0.93
N ALA A 254 11.73 -19.06 -2.17
CA ALA A 254 12.35 -18.46 -3.35
C ALA A 254 11.99 -16.98 -3.50
N ALA A 255 10.75 -16.62 -3.16
CA ALA A 255 10.31 -15.22 -3.13
C ALA A 255 10.96 -14.39 -2.02
N GLY A 256 11.67 -15.00 -1.05
CA GLY A 256 12.42 -14.30 -0.01
C GLY A 256 11.75 -14.28 1.36
N TYR A 257 10.67 -15.01 1.56
CA TYR A 257 9.97 -15.11 2.84
C TYR A 257 10.23 -16.45 3.55
N GLY A 258 10.10 -16.47 4.87
CA GLY A 258 9.98 -17.69 5.63
C GLY A 258 8.63 -18.37 5.33
N TYR A 259 8.61 -19.69 5.41
CA TYR A 259 7.40 -20.49 5.23
C TYR A 259 6.96 -21.14 6.54
N MET A 260 5.64 -21.24 6.73
CA MET A 260 4.97 -22.06 7.73
C MET A 260 3.72 -22.68 7.10
N ASP A 261 3.33 -23.89 7.53
CA ASP A 261 2.03 -24.46 7.16
C ASP A 261 0.91 -23.68 7.87
N VAL A 262 -0.11 -23.26 7.13
CA VAL A 262 -1.21 -22.47 7.68
C VAL A 262 -1.96 -23.21 8.78
N SER A 263 -2.08 -24.53 8.70
CA SER A 263 -2.75 -25.34 9.71
C SER A 263 -1.97 -25.38 11.04
N GLU A 264 -0.64 -25.34 10.97
CA GLU A 264 0.24 -25.20 12.14
C GLU A 264 0.10 -23.83 12.77
N ALA A 265 0.10 -22.76 11.94
CA ALA A 265 -0.06 -21.40 12.41
C ALA A 265 -1.42 -21.19 13.09
N LEU A 266 -2.52 -21.70 12.53
CA LEU A 266 -3.86 -21.57 13.10
C LEU A 266 -4.05 -22.38 14.40
N LYS A 267 -3.33 -23.50 14.58
CA LYS A 267 -3.29 -24.21 15.86
C LYS A 267 -2.58 -23.40 16.94
N ARG A 268 -1.49 -22.71 16.57
CA ARG A 268 -0.70 -21.89 17.50
C ARG A 268 -1.39 -20.56 17.81
N TYR A 269 -2.08 -19.98 16.83
CA TYR A 269 -2.77 -18.70 16.91
C TYR A 269 -4.21 -18.91 16.45
N PRO A 270 -5.12 -19.29 17.38
CA PRO A 270 -6.53 -19.55 17.03
C PRO A 270 -7.28 -18.23 16.80
N VAL A 271 -7.11 -17.63 15.64
CA VAL A 271 -7.58 -16.29 15.27
C VAL A 271 -9.08 -16.06 15.56
N ALA A 272 -9.91 -17.10 15.44
CA ALA A 272 -11.33 -16.99 15.77
C ALA A 272 -11.62 -16.68 17.25
N CYS A 273 -10.63 -16.88 18.14
CA CYS A 273 -10.74 -16.67 19.60
C CYS A 273 -9.80 -15.56 20.09
N MET A 274 -9.04 -14.94 19.20
CA MET A 274 -8.10 -13.86 19.55
C MET A 274 -8.74 -12.50 19.28
N GLU A 275 -8.43 -11.55 20.14
CA GLU A 275 -8.78 -10.14 19.93
C GLU A 275 -7.59 -9.40 19.33
N ASP A 276 -7.91 -8.37 18.53
CA ASP A 276 -6.90 -7.45 18.03
C ASP A 276 -6.24 -6.69 19.17
N GLY A 277 -4.92 -6.49 19.08
CA GLY A 277 -4.18 -5.73 20.05
C GLY A 277 -2.95 -6.44 20.59
N MET A 278 -2.38 -5.91 21.68
CA MET A 278 -1.21 -6.49 22.33
C MET A 278 -1.60 -7.67 23.21
N GLN A 279 -1.09 -8.85 22.86
CA GLN A 279 -1.18 -10.07 23.67
C GLN A 279 0.09 -10.19 24.53
N ARG A 280 -0.04 -10.62 25.78
CA ARG A 280 1.06 -10.84 26.72
C ARG A 280 1.49 -12.30 26.78
#